data_7663223f54840deb49bb322ba7eda97b
#
_entry.id   7663223f54840deb49bb322ba7eda97b
#
_cell.length_a   1.000
_cell.length_b   1.000
_cell.length_c   1.000
_cell.angle_alpha   90.00
_cell.angle_beta   90.00
_cell.angle_gamma   90.00
#
_symmetry.space_group_name_H-M   'P 1'
#
loop_
_entity.id
_entity.type
_entity.pdbx_description
1 polymer ?
#
loop_
_entity_poly.entity_id
_entity_poly.type
_entity_poly.pdbx_seq_one_letter_code
_entity_poly.pdbx_strand_id
1 'polypeptide(L)'
;MIDLKKDINFRYVFGKNEEKNRMALSAMIQAFIGEKVEHLQIQSSELKMDMENAKETRMDILASFGKGEKIDIEMQMCNNKYELAQRMTFYAGQLISSQLVKGEDYSKVKKSYILFILDFKWIQNDDQLVHIFLKKDKWNNVLFETDYCPFVIVELPKVEYKKEMSVSEEYAFVLKYNQDERYRDIIEAIKKKDKGIWNMLECADQIRQDEKDWLKKIEEERNELDRNQKITNARLEGEAIGEARGKEETMNKNIRSMYKNGCDIEFIAKVVEKDIEYVEQIIKSNLHDKV
;
A
#
# COMPACT_ATOMS: atom_id res chain seq x y z
N MET A 1 11.32 -17.51 -17.15
CA MET A 1 10.81 -16.16 -16.79
C MET A 1 10.72 -16.03 -15.27
N ILE A 2 10.87 -14.86 -14.66
CA ILE A 2 10.68 -14.61 -13.22
C ILE A 2 9.25 -14.18 -12.92
N ASP A 3 8.79 -14.41 -11.68
CA ASP A 3 7.46 -13.95 -11.22
C ASP A 3 7.46 -12.44 -11.01
N LEU A 4 6.73 -11.71 -11.86
CA LEU A 4 6.68 -10.24 -11.84
C LEU A 4 5.91 -9.64 -10.64
N LYS A 5 5.13 -10.43 -9.91
CA LYS A 5 4.44 -9.97 -8.69
C LYS A 5 5.40 -9.83 -7.51
N LYS A 6 6.50 -10.55 -7.52
CA LYS A 6 7.49 -10.44 -6.47
C LYS A 6 8.19 -9.10 -6.57
N ASP A 7 8.08 -8.30 -5.51
CA ASP A 7 8.64 -6.98 -5.37
C ASP A 7 10.08 -6.87 -5.92
N ILE A 8 10.98 -7.79 -5.51
CA ILE A 8 12.38 -7.76 -5.95
C ILE A 8 12.52 -7.97 -7.47
N ASN A 9 11.69 -8.86 -8.06
CA ASN A 9 11.67 -9.12 -9.48
C ASN A 9 11.07 -7.92 -10.25
N PHE A 10 10.01 -7.35 -9.70
CA PHE A 10 9.38 -6.14 -10.21
C PHE A 10 10.38 -4.99 -10.29
N ARG A 11 11.09 -4.72 -9.20
CA ARG A 11 12.14 -3.70 -9.16
C ARG A 11 13.30 -4.03 -10.10
N TYR A 12 13.67 -5.28 -10.25
CA TYR A 12 14.71 -5.68 -11.19
C TYR A 12 14.33 -5.38 -12.64
N VAL A 13 13.08 -5.68 -13.03
CA VAL A 13 12.59 -5.46 -14.40
C VAL A 13 12.31 -3.99 -14.68
N PHE A 14 11.68 -3.27 -13.74
CA PHE A 14 11.21 -1.91 -13.99
C PHE A 14 12.11 -0.81 -13.41
N GLY A 15 13.01 -1.14 -12.47
CA GLY A 15 13.92 -0.18 -11.85
C GLY A 15 15.23 0.06 -12.59
N LYS A 16 15.52 -0.67 -13.68
CA LYS A 16 16.72 -0.44 -14.49
C LYS A 16 16.53 0.72 -15.46
N ASN A 17 17.55 1.58 -15.56
CA ASN A 17 17.51 2.75 -16.44
C ASN A 17 17.96 2.43 -17.87
N GLU A 18 17.65 1.23 -18.38
CA GLU A 18 17.88 0.83 -19.76
C GLU A 18 16.66 1.17 -20.64
N GLU A 19 16.85 1.34 -21.94
CA GLU A 19 15.78 1.80 -22.83
C GLU A 19 14.56 0.88 -22.81
N LYS A 20 14.75 -0.44 -22.91
CA LYS A 20 13.66 -1.40 -22.89
C LYS A 20 12.87 -1.37 -21.57
N ASN A 21 13.58 -1.26 -20.44
CA ASN A 21 12.99 -1.19 -19.11
C ASN A 21 12.15 0.10 -18.95
N ARG A 22 12.70 1.25 -19.39
CA ARG A 22 11.96 2.52 -19.40
C ARG A 22 10.71 2.46 -20.28
N MET A 23 10.80 1.84 -21.46
CA MET A 23 9.65 1.68 -22.36
C MET A 23 8.57 0.79 -21.74
N ALA A 24 8.95 -0.32 -21.11
CA ALA A 24 8.04 -1.21 -20.40
C ALA A 24 7.35 -0.48 -19.22
N LEU A 25 8.13 0.22 -18.40
CA LEU A 25 7.63 0.99 -17.26
C LEU A 25 6.71 2.12 -17.71
N SER A 26 7.10 2.91 -18.71
CA SER A 26 6.31 4.01 -19.26
C SER A 26 4.93 3.53 -19.73
N ALA A 27 4.90 2.44 -20.49
CA ALA A 27 3.65 1.88 -21.01
C ALA A 27 2.75 1.31 -19.90
N MET A 28 3.34 0.65 -18.90
CA MET A 28 2.60 0.16 -17.72
C MET A 28 2.00 1.31 -16.90
N ILE A 29 2.77 2.35 -16.61
CA ILE A 29 2.27 3.53 -15.90
C ILE A 29 1.11 4.15 -16.68
N GLN A 30 1.30 4.39 -17.99
CA GLN A 30 0.24 4.96 -18.84
C GLN A 30 -1.04 4.13 -18.83
N ALA A 31 -0.92 2.79 -18.83
CA ALA A 31 -2.07 1.89 -18.74
C ALA A 31 -2.88 2.05 -17.44
N PHE A 32 -2.21 2.34 -16.32
CA PHE A 32 -2.87 2.44 -15.02
C PHE A 32 -3.31 3.85 -14.65
N ILE A 33 -2.53 4.88 -15.01
CA ILE A 33 -2.93 6.26 -14.68
C ILE A 33 -3.85 6.90 -15.74
N GLY A 34 -3.92 6.31 -16.95
CA GLY A 34 -4.74 6.83 -18.06
C GLY A 34 -4.19 8.11 -18.71
N GLU A 35 -2.97 8.54 -18.36
CA GLU A 35 -2.32 9.73 -18.92
C GLU A 35 -1.06 9.34 -19.70
N LYS A 36 -0.71 10.15 -20.71
CA LYS A 36 0.47 9.90 -21.55
C LYS A 36 1.75 10.05 -20.74
N VAL A 37 2.63 9.06 -20.84
CA VAL A 37 3.92 9.01 -20.12
C VAL A 37 5.06 9.08 -21.15
N GLU A 38 5.69 10.23 -21.25
CA GLU A 38 6.81 10.49 -22.14
C GLU A 38 8.05 10.89 -21.36
N HIS A 39 9.22 10.69 -21.93
CA HIS A 39 10.49 11.11 -21.34
C HIS A 39 10.73 10.55 -19.91
N LEU A 40 10.31 9.30 -19.69
CA LEU A 40 10.47 8.66 -18.39
C LEU A 40 11.95 8.53 -18.01
N GLN A 41 12.25 8.96 -16.77
CA GLN A 41 13.54 8.82 -16.13
C GLN A 41 13.39 8.17 -14.77
N ILE A 42 14.08 7.07 -14.55
CA ILE A 42 14.10 6.39 -13.26
C ILE A 42 15.09 7.12 -12.35
N GLN A 43 14.64 7.44 -11.14
CA GLN A 43 15.41 8.17 -10.14
C GLN A 43 15.92 7.21 -9.04
N SER A 44 16.82 7.69 -8.18
CA SER A 44 17.16 6.95 -6.97
C SER A 44 15.90 6.76 -6.11
N SER A 45 15.67 5.51 -5.69
CA SER A 45 14.53 5.17 -4.83
C SER A 45 14.69 5.66 -3.37
N GLU A 46 15.85 6.22 -3.02
CA GLU A 46 16.14 6.78 -1.71
C GLU A 46 15.90 8.28 -1.71
N LEU A 47 14.84 8.72 -1.03
CA LEU A 47 14.64 10.14 -0.74
C LEU A 47 15.39 10.47 0.55
N LYS A 48 16.46 11.28 0.42
CA LYS A 48 17.18 11.82 1.57
C LYS A 48 16.37 12.94 2.18
N MET A 49 16.06 12.83 3.46
CA MET A 49 15.55 13.97 4.25
C MET A 49 16.70 14.54 5.08
N ASP A 50 16.83 15.87 5.08
CA ASP A 50 17.85 16.61 5.86
C ASP A 50 17.59 16.63 7.40
N MET A 51 16.99 15.57 7.94
CA MET A 51 16.73 15.45 9.38
C MET A 51 17.46 14.24 9.95
N GLU A 52 18.27 14.45 10.97
CA GLU A 52 19.11 13.44 11.63
C GLU A 52 18.37 12.20 12.16
N ASN A 53 17.03 12.21 12.29
CA ASN A 53 16.21 11.13 12.80
C ASN A 53 15.00 10.80 11.90
N ALA A 54 15.00 11.25 10.65
CA ALA A 54 13.91 10.91 9.74
C ALA A 54 13.98 9.44 9.33
N LYS A 55 12.83 8.75 9.31
CA LYS A 55 12.75 7.40 8.77
C LYS A 55 13.17 7.45 7.30
N GLU A 56 14.27 6.80 6.96
CA GLU A 56 14.67 6.61 5.56
C GLU A 56 13.55 5.87 4.82
N THR A 57 13.09 6.47 3.73
CA THR A 57 12.06 5.87 2.88
C THR A 57 12.73 5.34 1.64
N ARG A 58 12.61 4.06 1.45
CA ARG A 58 13.01 3.39 0.22
C ARG A 58 11.75 3.04 -0.56
N MET A 59 11.48 3.80 -1.59
CA MET A 59 10.44 3.52 -2.57
C MET A 59 10.85 2.36 -3.48
N ASP A 60 9.91 1.58 -3.99
CA ASP A 60 10.27 0.48 -4.88
C ASP A 60 10.80 1.03 -6.21
N ILE A 61 10.05 1.91 -6.87
CA ILE A 61 10.46 2.59 -8.09
C ILE A 61 10.01 4.04 -8.05
N LEU A 62 10.97 4.96 -8.08
CA LEU A 62 10.74 6.38 -8.24
C LEU A 62 11.10 6.80 -9.65
N ALA A 63 10.19 7.47 -10.35
CA ALA A 63 10.43 7.98 -11.69
C ALA A 63 9.86 9.39 -11.88
N SER A 64 10.40 10.10 -12.88
CA SER A 64 9.84 11.35 -13.38
C SER A 64 9.53 11.22 -14.88
N PHE A 65 8.54 11.99 -15.36
CA PHE A 65 8.13 11.98 -16.76
C PHE A 65 7.55 13.33 -17.19
N GLY A 66 7.25 13.46 -18.48
CA GLY A 66 6.58 14.64 -19.02
C GLY A 66 7.32 15.95 -18.76
N LYS A 67 6.69 16.86 -18.03
CA LYS A 67 7.24 18.18 -17.66
C LYS A 67 7.82 18.21 -16.23
N GLY A 68 8.18 17.03 -15.70
CA GLY A 68 8.72 16.85 -14.35
C GLY A 68 7.72 16.26 -13.35
N GLU A 69 6.58 15.74 -13.84
CA GLU A 69 5.68 14.92 -13.03
C GLU A 69 6.45 13.76 -12.41
N LYS A 70 6.09 13.37 -11.20
CA LYS A 70 6.73 12.28 -10.48
C LYS A 70 5.77 11.12 -10.23
N ILE A 71 6.31 9.94 -10.08
CA ILE A 71 5.54 8.77 -9.67
C ILE A 71 6.38 7.88 -8.77
N ASP A 72 5.76 7.46 -7.67
CA ASP A 72 6.21 6.38 -6.82
C ASP A 72 5.36 5.14 -7.11
N ILE A 73 6.00 4.00 -7.35
CA ILE A 73 5.34 2.74 -7.72
C ILE A 73 5.76 1.68 -6.73
N GLU A 74 4.78 1.08 -6.08
CA GLU A 74 4.95 0.06 -5.03
C GLU A 74 4.23 -1.24 -5.41
N MET A 75 4.94 -2.37 -5.36
CA MET A 75 4.36 -3.71 -5.50
C MET A 75 4.17 -4.34 -4.13
N GLN A 76 2.93 -4.72 -3.77
CA GLN A 76 2.60 -5.24 -2.45
C GLN A 76 1.92 -6.61 -2.54
N MET A 77 2.56 -7.63 -1.96
CA MET A 77 2.03 -9.00 -1.96
C MET A 77 1.23 -9.35 -0.69
N CYS A 78 1.45 -8.63 0.40
CA CYS A 78 0.84 -8.94 1.70
C CYS A 78 -0.11 -7.84 2.15
N ASN A 79 -1.30 -8.25 2.60
CA ASN A 79 -2.33 -7.35 3.12
C ASN A 79 -2.02 -6.97 4.58
N ASN A 80 -1.35 -5.84 4.78
CA ASN A 80 -1.32 -5.16 6.07
C ASN A 80 -2.26 -3.95 6.02
N LYS A 81 -3.56 -4.20 6.21
CA LYS A 81 -4.63 -3.21 6.05
C LYS A 81 -4.41 -1.92 6.82
N TYR A 82 -3.82 -2.02 8.01
CA TYR A 82 -3.65 -0.86 8.89
C TYR A 82 -2.47 0.03 8.48
N GLU A 83 -1.42 -0.55 7.91
CA GLU A 83 -0.22 0.19 7.54
C GLU A 83 -0.27 0.76 6.12
N LEU A 84 -1.06 0.17 5.21
CA LEU A 84 -1.06 0.57 3.80
C LEU A 84 -1.46 2.04 3.62
N ALA A 85 -2.54 2.46 4.26
CA ALA A 85 -3.03 3.85 4.16
C ALA A 85 -2.02 4.86 4.75
N GLN A 86 -1.40 4.51 5.90
CA GLN A 86 -0.35 5.34 6.48
C GLN A 86 0.89 5.42 5.59
N ARG A 87 1.33 4.28 5.00
CA ARG A 87 2.46 4.25 4.07
C ARG A 87 2.18 5.11 2.84
N MET A 88 1.03 4.96 2.19
CA MET A 88 0.62 5.77 1.05
C MET A 88 0.67 7.26 1.38
N THR A 89 0.10 7.66 2.53
CA THR A 89 0.08 9.04 2.98
C THR A 89 1.50 9.57 3.27
N PHE A 90 2.33 8.75 3.89
CA PHE A 90 3.71 9.11 4.22
C PHE A 90 4.56 9.28 2.95
N TYR A 91 4.47 8.34 1.99
CA TYR A 91 5.19 8.44 0.71
C TYR A 91 4.73 9.64 -0.10
N ALA A 92 3.42 9.93 -0.14
CA ALA A 92 2.90 11.13 -0.78
C ALA A 92 3.48 12.41 -0.18
N GLY A 93 3.52 12.50 1.16
CA GLY A 93 4.11 13.63 1.86
C GLY A 93 5.58 13.83 1.51
N GLN A 94 6.36 12.74 1.51
CA GLN A 94 7.78 12.80 1.15
C GLN A 94 8.00 13.15 -0.33
N LEU A 95 7.23 12.55 -1.23
CA LEU A 95 7.35 12.81 -2.67
C LEU A 95 7.06 14.26 -3.02
N ILE A 96 6.04 14.86 -2.39
CA ILE A 96 5.70 16.26 -2.58
C ILE A 96 6.75 17.18 -1.93
N SER A 97 7.12 16.93 -0.67
CA SER A 97 8.07 17.78 0.07
C SER A 97 9.46 17.77 -0.56
N SER A 98 9.88 16.66 -1.15
CA SER A 98 11.18 16.53 -1.83
C SER A 98 11.31 17.37 -3.11
N GLN A 99 10.23 18.01 -3.57
CA GLN A 99 10.26 18.81 -4.80
C GLN A 99 10.73 20.26 -4.58
N LEU A 100 10.67 20.74 -3.34
CA LEU A 100 11.01 22.13 -3.02
C LEU A 100 12.09 22.18 -1.95
N VAL A 101 12.99 23.16 -2.10
CA VAL A 101 13.93 23.55 -1.05
C VAL A 101 13.48 24.87 -0.41
N LYS A 102 14.06 25.19 0.73
CA LYS A 102 13.71 26.41 1.49
C LYS A 102 13.81 27.68 0.61
N GLY A 103 12.71 28.42 0.51
CA GLY A 103 12.62 29.68 -0.24
C GLY A 103 12.15 29.54 -1.69
N GLU A 104 11.87 28.33 -2.16
CA GLU A 104 11.27 28.12 -3.49
C GLU A 104 9.76 28.38 -3.48
N ASP A 105 9.24 28.76 -4.65
CA ASP A 105 7.82 29.01 -4.87
C ASP A 105 7.05 27.70 -5.02
N TYR A 106 5.88 27.60 -4.36
CA TYR A 106 5.00 26.43 -4.45
C TYR A 106 4.49 26.12 -5.86
N SER A 107 4.49 27.07 -6.80
CA SER A 107 4.13 26.87 -8.20
C SER A 107 5.07 25.90 -8.93
N LYS A 108 6.25 25.62 -8.38
CA LYS A 108 7.19 24.63 -8.92
C LYS A 108 6.78 23.18 -8.63
N VAL A 109 5.87 22.94 -7.68
CA VAL A 109 5.39 21.58 -7.38
C VAL A 109 4.73 20.98 -8.59
N LYS A 110 5.20 19.82 -9.01
CA LYS A 110 4.64 19.03 -10.11
C LYS A 110 3.70 17.97 -9.59
N LYS A 111 2.76 17.57 -10.42
CA LYS A 111 1.84 16.47 -10.13
C LYS A 111 2.65 15.20 -9.82
N SER A 112 2.25 14.51 -8.78
CA SER A 112 2.95 13.32 -8.28
C SER A 112 1.96 12.22 -8.01
N TYR A 113 2.19 11.06 -8.57
CA TYR A 113 1.32 9.88 -8.42
C TYR A 113 1.90 8.93 -7.38
N ILE A 114 1.02 8.34 -6.59
CA ILE A 114 1.35 7.21 -5.73
C ILE A 114 0.59 6.00 -6.26
N LEU A 115 1.31 5.10 -6.95
CA LEU A 115 0.75 3.92 -7.58
C LEU A 115 1.08 2.67 -6.75
N PHE A 116 0.06 2.04 -6.19
CA PHE A 116 0.18 0.75 -5.52
C PHE A 116 -0.43 -0.36 -6.37
N ILE A 117 0.36 -1.40 -6.65
CA ILE A 117 -0.09 -2.63 -7.32
C ILE A 117 -0.18 -3.72 -6.25
N LEU A 118 -1.39 -4.20 -5.99
CA LEU A 118 -1.70 -5.10 -4.88
C LEU A 118 -2.01 -6.51 -5.39
N ASP A 119 -1.37 -7.54 -4.84
CA ASP A 119 -1.73 -8.96 -5.05
C ASP A 119 -2.78 -9.44 -4.03
N PHE A 120 -3.64 -8.54 -3.55
CA PHE A 120 -4.76 -8.82 -2.67
C PHE A 120 -5.91 -7.82 -2.90
N LYS A 121 -7.15 -8.20 -2.50
CA LYS A 121 -8.30 -7.31 -2.54
C LYS A 121 -8.28 -6.42 -1.29
N TRP A 122 -8.17 -5.10 -1.48
CA TRP A 122 -8.21 -4.10 -0.42
C TRP A 122 -9.54 -3.34 -0.39
N ILE A 123 -10.04 -2.93 -1.57
CA ILE A 123 -11.33 -2.26 -1.70
C ILE A 123 -12.41 -3.35 -1.81
N GLN A 124 -13.29 -3.41 -0.81
CA GLN A 124 -14.35 -4.40 -0.74
C GLN A 124 -15.59 -3.97 -1.53
N ASN A 125 -16.42 -4.94 -1.92
CA ASN A 125 -17.70 -4.74 -2.61
C ASN A 125 -17.59 -3.98 -3.95
N ASP A 126 -16.48 -4.13 -4.63
CA ASP A 126 -16.17 -3.49 -5.89
C ASP A 126 -15.27 -4.41 -6.71
N ASP A 127 -15.59 -4.62 -7.98
CA ASP A 127 -14.81 -5.44 -8.92
C ASP A 127 -13.93 -4.58 -9.86
N GLN A 128 -13.90 -3.26 -9.67
CA GLN A 128 -13.05 -2.36 -10.42
C GLN A 128 -11.57 -2.65 -10.19
N LEU A 129 -10.82 -2.91 -11.27
CA LEU A 129 -9.40 -3.25 -11.22
C LEU A 129 -8.52 -2.08 -10.76
N VAL A 130 -8.79 -0.88 -11.31
CA VAL A 130 -7.99 0.33 -11.09
C VAL A 130 -8.84 1.41 -10.44
N HIS A 131 -8.39 1.92 -9.31
CA HIS A 131 -9.00 3.06 -8.63
C HIS A 131 -8.05 4.25 -8.64
N ILE A 132 -8.55 5.42 -9.02
CA ILE A 132 -7.85 6.70 -8.91
C ILE A 132 -8.58 7.55 -7.88
N PHE A 133 -7.94 7.76 -6.73
CA PHE A 133 -8.48 8.56 -5.64
C PHE A 133 -8.07 10.01 -5.78
N LEU A 134 -9.07 10.87 -5.78
CA LEU A 134 -8.92 12.32 -5.87
C LEU A 134 -9.43 12.98 -4.58
N LYS A 135 -8.87 14.16 -4.25
CA LYS A 135 -9.29 14.91 -3.07
C LYS A 135 -10.64 15.59 -3.30
N LYS A 136 -11.63 15.17 -2.49
CA LYS A 136 -12.99 15.70 -2.51
C LYS A 136 -13.47 15.97 -1.09
N ASP A 137 -14.44 16.89 -0.95
CA ASP A 137 -15.14 17.06 0.31
C ASP A 137 -16.18 15.95 0.51
N LYS A 138 -16.83 15.93 1.70
CA LYS A 138 -17.86 14.94 2.03
C LYS A 138 -19.13 15.01 1.17
N TRP A 139 -19.28 16.04 0.35
CA TRP A 139 -20.39 16.19 -0.61
C TRP A 139 -19.97 15.98 -2.06
N ASN A 140 -18.78 15.43 -2.32
CA ASN A 140 -18.19 15.16 -3.64
C ASN A 140 -17.73 16.40 -4.44
N ASN A 141 -17.61 17.58 -3.82
CA ASN A 141 -16.98 18.70 -4.48
C ASN A 141 -15.47 18.48 -4.59
N VAL A 142 -14.92 18.66 -5.77
CA VAL A 142 -13.49 18.54 -6.03
C VAL A 142 -12.77 19.74 -5.42
N LEU A 143 -11.73 19.52 -4.63
CA LEU A 143 -10.98 20.58 -3.98
C LEU A 143 -10.20 21.44 -4.99
N PHE A 144 -9.65 20.81 -6.03
CA PHE A 144 -8.87 21.45 -7.08
C PHE A 144 -9.28 20.92 -8.45
N GLU A 145 -9.16 21.72 -9.49
CA GLU A 145 -9.29 21.25 -10.87
C GLU A 145 -8.25 20.19 -11.22
N THR A 146 -7.04 20.33 -10.67
CA THR A 146 -5.95 19.34 -10.77
C THR A 146 -5.58 18.82 -9.38
N ASP A 147 -5.73 17.50 -9.14
CA ASP A 147 -5.14 16.90 -7.95
C ASP A 147 -3.66 16.68 -8.16
N TYR A 148 -2.84 17.34 -7.33
CA TYR A 148 -1.39 17.28 -7.41
C TYR A 148 -0.79 15.99 -6.80
N CYS A 149 -1.59 15.18 -6.12
CA CYS A 149 -1.14 13.90 -5.58
C CYS A 149 -2.27 12.87 -5.53
N PRO A 150 -2.72 12.37 -6.70
CA PRO A 150 -3.69 11.28 -6.75
C PRO A 150 -3.05 9.96 -6.29
N PHE A 151 -3.83 9.14 -5.58
CA PHE A 151 -3.48 7.76 -5.29
C PHE A 151 -4.09 6.86 -6.35
N VAL A 152 -3.28 5.96 -6.89
CA VAL A 152 -3.72 4.95 -7.86
C VAL A 152 -3.53 3.58 -7.25
N ILE A 153 -4.60 2.78 -7.22
CA ILE A 153 -4.56 1.42 -6.68
C ILE A 153 -4.99 0.46 -7.77
N VAL A 154 -4.15 -0.53 -8.03
CA VAL A 154 -4.41 -1.63 -8.95
C VAL A 154 -4.48 -2.92 -8.14
N GLU A 155 -5.62 -3.64 -8.19
CA GLU A 155 -5.83 -4.85 -7.42
C GLU A 155 -5.80 -6.08 -8.33
N LEU A 156 -4.64 -6.71 -8.49
CA LEU A 156 -4.44 -7.84 -9.40
C LEU A 156 -5.43 -9.00 -9.23
N PRO A 157 -5.93 -9.35 -8.02
CA PRO A 157 -6.93 -10.40 -7.88
C PRO A 157 -8.25 -10.14 -8.60
N LYS A 158 -8.56 -8.88 -8.93
CA LYS A 158 -9.79 -8.49 -9.63
C LYS A 158 -9.73 -8.70 -11.15
N VAL A 159 -8.52 -8.92 -11.73
CA VAL A 159 -8.41 -9.21 -13.15
C VAL A 159 -8.69 -10.68 -13.43
N GLU A 160 -9.57 -10.92 -14.40
CA GLU A 160 -9.87 -12.22 -14.96
C GLU A 160 -9.77 -12.15 -16.49
N TYR A 161 -9.49 -13.31 -17.12
CA TYR A 161 -9.46 -13.36 -18.57
C TYR A 161 -10.85 -13.10 -19.16
N LYS A 162 -10.91 -12.21 -20.13
CA LYS A 162 -12.05 -12.02 -21.02
C LYS A 162 -11.55 -11.72 -22.44
N LYS A 163 -12.41 -11.99 -23.43
CA LYS A 163 -12.02 -11.85 -24.85
C LYS A 163 -11.57 -10.44 -25.22
N GLU A 164 -12.19 -9.44 -24.62
CA GLU A 164 -11.89 -8.03 -24.85
C GLU A 164 -11.46 -7.40 -23.52
N MET A 165 -10.14 -7.38 -23.28
CA MET A 165 -9.54 -6.69 -22.13
C MET A 165 -9.12 -5.28 -22.52
N SER A 166 -9.30 -4.34 -21.61
CA SER A 166 -8.71 -3.02 -21.72
C SER A 166 -7.18 -3.11 -21.55
N VAL A 167 -6.45 -2.07 -21.94
CA VAL A 167 -4.98 -2.05 -21.80
C VAL A 167 -4.56 -2.25 -20.36
N SER A 168 -5.22 -1.61 -19.38
CA SER A 168 -4.94 -1.80 -17.96
C SER A 168 -5.19 -3.24 -17.50
N GLU A 169 -6.23 -3.90 -18.01
CA GLU A 169 -6.50 -5.32 -17.71
C GLU A 169 -5.46 -6.24 -18.34
N GLU A 170 -4.98 -5.97 -19.56
CA GLU A 170 -3.91 -6.74 -20.19
C GLU A 170 -2.61 -6.67 -19.37
N TYR A 171 -2.21 -5.47 -18.91
CA TYR A 171 -1.04 -5.31 -18.02
C TYR A 171 -1.22 -6.03 -16.70
N ALA A 172 -2.35 -5.85 -16.03
CA ALA A 172 -2.64 -6.53 -14.76
C ALA A 172 -2.69 -8.05 -14.92
N PHE A 173 -3.27 -8.53 -16.03
CA PHE A 173 -3.33 -9.96 -16.35
C PHE A 173 -1.95 -10.56 -16.52
N VAL A 174 -1.08 -9.91 -17.29
CA VAL A 174 0.29 -10.36 -17.50
C VAL A 174 1.09 -10.32 -16.18
N LEU A 175 0.98 -9.24 -15.39
CA LEU A 175 1.62 -9.18 -14.07
C LEU A 175 1.17 -10.33 -13.16
N LYS A 176 -0.13 -10.64 -13.14
CA LYS A 176 -0.70 -11.67 -12.28
C LYS A 176 -0.33 -13.08 -12.72
N TYR A 177 -0.36 -13.36 -14.02
CA TYR A 177 -0.34 -14.72 -14.55
C TYR A 177 0.90 -15.08 -15.38
N ASN A 178 1.96 -14.24 -15.39
CA ASN A 178 3.14 -14.48 -16.24
C ASN A 178 3.86 -15.81 -15.97
N GLN A 179 3.60 -16.47 -14.83
CA GLN A 179 4.15 -17.78 -14.48
C GLN A 179 3.14 -18.92 -14.66
N ASP A 180 1.91 -18.64 -15.01
CA ASP A 180 0.85 -19.64 -15.10
C ASP A 180 0.77 -20.22 -16.52
N GLU A 181 1.21 -21.47 -16.68
CA GLU A 181 1.23 -22.17 -17.97
C GLU A 181 -0.16 -22.26 -18.63
N ARG A 182 -1.25 -22.21 -17.85
CA ARG A 182 -2.63 -22.23 -18.39
C ARG A 182 -2.93 -21.02 -19.27
N TYR A 183 -2.26 -19.90 -19.04
CA TYR A 183 -2.48 -18.63 -19.75
C TYR A 183 -1.38 -18.28 -20.74
N ARG A 184 -0.43 -19.19 -20.98
CA ARG A 184 0.72 -18.96 -21.84
C ARG A 184 0.36 -18.44 -23.23
N ASP A 185 -0.58 -19.10 -23.91
CA ASP A 185 -0.99 -18.73 -25.26
C ASP A 185 -1.69 -17.37 -25.30
N ILE A 186 -2.46 -17.06 -24.24
CA ILE A 186 -3.12 -15.75 -24.08
C ILE A 186 -2.08 -14.65 -23.89
N ILE A 187 -1.11 -14.86 -23.00
CA ILE A 187 -0.03 -13.91 -22.73
C ILE A 187 0.82 -13.68 -23.98
N GLU A 188 1.13 -14.72 -24.73
CA GLU A 188 1.83 -14.59 -26.02
C GLU A 188 1.00 -13.80 -27.07
N ALA A 189 -0.31 -13.95 -27.07
CA ALA A 189 -1.19 -13.16 -27.93
C ALA A 189 -1.21 -11.67 -27.52
N ILE A 190 -1.27 -11.37 -26.22
CA ILE A 190 -1.19 -10.01 -25.68
C ILE A 190 0.18 -9.39 -25.98
N LYS A 191 1.28 -10.13 -25.73
CA LYS A 191 2.66 -9.73 -26.03
C LYS A 191 2.82 -9.24 -27.46
N LYS A 192 2.19 -9.91 -28.43
CA LYS A 192 2.27 -9.54 -29.86
C LYS A 192 1.57 -8.24 -30.20
N LYS A 193 0.60 -7.81 -29.41
CA LYS A 193 -0.19 -6.59 -29.66
C LYS A 193 0.43 -5.34 -29.04
N ASP A 194 1.08 -5.49 -27.88
CA ASP A 194 1.57 -4.37 -27.08
C ASP A 194 3.09 -4.42 -26.90
N LYS A 195 3.77 -3.39 -27.39
CA LYS A 195 5.24 -3.29 -27.34
C LYS A 195 5.76 -3.09 -25.89
N GLY A 196 4.99 -2.46 -25.02
CA GLY A 196 5.33 -2.28 -23.62
C GLY A 196 5.34 -3.62 -22.90
N ILE A 197 4.29 -4.43 -23.10
CA ILE A 197 4.19 -5.80 -22.58
C ILE A 197 5.27 -6.69 -23.18
N TRP A 198 5.56 -6.55 -24.47
CA TRP A 198 6.69 -7.24 -25.10
C TRP A 198 8.00 -6.93 -24.37
N ASN A 199 8.33 -5.64 -24.21
CA ASN A 199 9.57 -5.23 -23.54
C ASN A 199 9.62 -5.73 -22.08
N MET A 200 8.51 -5.65 -21.34
CA MET A 200 8.41 -6.16 -19.97
C MET A 200 8.76 -7.64 -19.87
N LEU A 201 8.16 -8.47 -20.72
CA LEU A 201 8.40 -9.92 -20.74
C LEU A 201 9.80 -10.26 -21.24
N GLU A 202 10.33 -9.53 -22.24
CA GLU A 202 11.71 -9.70 -22.70
C GLU A 202 12.72 -9.37 -21.58
N CYS A 203 12.52 -8.29 -20.83
CA CYS A 203 13.36 -7.96 -19.68
C CYS A 203 13.29 -9.04 -18.58
N ALA A 204 12.11 -9.63 -18.37
CA ALA A 204 11.93 -10.72 -17.41
C ALA A 204 12.58 -12.05 -17.87
N ASP A 205 12.65 -12.31 -19.18
CA ASP A 205 13.25 -13.52 -19.74
C ASP A 205 14.78 -13.45 -19.86
N GLN A 206 15.34 -12.26 -20.12
CA GLN A 206 16.77 -12.05 -20.32
C GLN A 206 17.60 -12.12 -19.03
N ILE A 207 16.97 -12.40 -17.88
CA ILE A 207 17.66 -12.51 -16.60
C ILE A 207 18.54 -13.77 -16.61
N ARG A 208 19.85 -13.59 -16.39
CA ARG A 208 20.81 -14.68 -16.30
C ARG A 208 20.61 -15.53 -15.06
N GLN A 209 21.14 -16.73 -15.04
CA GLN A 209 20.96 -17.66 -13.93
C GLN A 209 21.58 -17.15 -12.63
N ASP A 210 22.77 -16.55 -12.71
CA ASP A 210 23.44 -15.93 -11.56
C ASP A 210 22.65 -14.77 -10.95
N GLU A 211 21.98 -13.97 -11.78
CA GLU A 211 21.07 -12.90 -11.36
C GLU A 211 19.81 -13.47 -10.69
N LYS A 212 19.25 -14.57 -11.22
CA LYS A 212 18.10 -15.27 -10.60
C LYS A 212 18.45 -15.82 -9.21
N ASP A 213 19.61 -16.42 -9.08
CA ASP A 213 20.09 -16.97 -7.81
C ASP A 213 20.34 -15.85 -6.78
N TRP A 214 20.88 -14.71 -7.22
CA TRP A 214 21.07 -13.53 -6.39
C TRP A 214 19.70 -12.92 -5.95
N LEU A 215 18.74 -12.76 -6.87
CA LEU A 215 17.40 -12.25 -6.56
C LEU A 215 16.70 -13.17 -5.54
N LYS A 216 16.82 -14.49 -5.71
CA LYS A 216 16.25 -15.46 -4.78
C LYS A 216 16.84 -15.32 -3.37
N LYS A 217 18.16 -15.15 -3.27
CA LYS A 217 18.81 -14.94 -1.98
C LYS A 217 18.32 -13.69 -1.27
N ILE A 218 18.22 -12.56 -1.97
CA ILE A 218 17.72 -11.31 -1.39
C ILE A 218 16.24 -11.45 -0.98
N GLU A 219 15.44 -12.17 -1.77
CA GLU A 219 14.05 -12.46 -1.41
C GLU A 219 13.94 -13.26 -0.11
N GLU A 220 14.79 -14.28 0.05
CA GLU A 220 14.85 -15.08 1.29
C GLU A 220 15.22 -14.22 2.51
N GLU A 221 16.24 -13.38 2.38
CA GLU A 221 16.67 -12.44 3.43
C GLU A 221 15.55 -11.44 3.80
N ARG A 222 14.85 -10.90 2.81
CA ARG A 222 13.72 -9.98 3.02
C ARG A 222 12.53 -10.67 3.71
N ASN A 223 12.17 -11.86 3.27
CA ASN A 223 11.10 -12.64 3.88
C ASN A 223 11.37 -12.95 5.34
N GLU A 224 12.63 -13.14 5.72
CA GLU A 224 13.04 -13.34 7.12
C GLU A 224 12.86 -12.04 7.94
N LEU A 225 13.26 -10.88 7.40
CA LEU A 225 13.06 -9.58 8.03
C LEU A 225 11.57 -9.27 8.22
N ASP A 226 10.75 -9.48 7.17
CA ASP A 226 9.31 -9.27 7.22
C ASP A 226 8.62 -10.19 8.24
N ARG A 227 9.08 -11.44 8.34
CA ARG A 227 8.58 -12.39 9.36
C ARG A 227 8.89 -11.88 10.77
N ASN A 228 10.11 -11.43 11.01
CA ASN A 228 10.53 -10.92 12.31
C ASN A 228 9.75 -9.65 12.68
N GLN A 229 9.49 -8.77 11.72
CA GLN A 229 8.69 -7.58 11.92
C GLN A 229 7.22 -7.91 12.23
N LYS A 230 6.63 -8.90 11.54
CA LYS A 230 5.26 -9.38 11.83
C LYS A 230 5.14 -9.95 13.23
N ILE A 231 6.14 -10.72 13.68
CA ILE A 231 6.17 -11.27 15.06
C ILE A 231 6.24 -10.13 16.08
N THR A 232 7.10 -9.14 15.83
CA THR A 232 7.23 -7.97 16.72
C THR A 232 5.93 -7.17 16.78
N ASN A 233 5.30 -6.91 15.63
CA ASN A 233 4.03 -6.19 15.57
C ASN A 233 2.90 -6.94 16.28
N ALA A 234 2.78 -8.26 16.05
CA ALA A 234 1.78 -9.08 16.73
C ALA A 234 1.97 -9.11 18.26
N ARG A 235 3.24 -9.08 18.73
CA ARG A 235 3.55 -8.99 20.16
C ARG A 235 3.11 -7.64 20.72
N LEU A 236 3.46 -6.53 20.07
CA LEU A 236 3.09 -5.18 20.51
C LEU A 236 1.57 -5.00 20.53
N GLU A 237 0.87 -5.53 19.52
CA GLU A 237 -0.59 -5.52 19.46
C GLU A 237 -1.20 -6.35 20.59
N GLY A 238 -0.66 -7.55 20.84
CA GLY A 238 -1.08 -8.39 21.97
C GLY A 238 -0.85 -7.73 23.33
N GLU A 239 0.30 -7.06 23.51
CA GLU A 239 0.60 -6.29 24.72
C GLU A 239 -0.39 -5.12 24.91
N ALA A 240 -0.69 -4.36 23.87
CA ALA A 240 -1.65 -3.26 23.91
C ALA A 240 -3.08 -3.73 24.23
N ILE A 241 -3.52 -4.82 23.60
CA ILE A 241 -4.83 -5.46 23.91
C ILE A 241 -4.86 -5.96 25.34
N GLY A 242 -3.79 -6.63 25.80
CA GLY A 242 -3.66 -7.13 27.16
C GLY A 242 -3.72 -6.01 28.21
N GLU A 243 -3.02 -4.89 27.95
CA GLU A 243 -3.03 -3.72 28.83
C GLU A 243 -4.42 -3.05 28.88
N ALA A 244 -5.08 -2.88 27.74
CA ALA A 244 -6.42 -2.32 27.66
C ALA A 244 -7.44 -3.19 28.45
N ARG A 245 -7.37 -4.51 28.26
CA ARG A 245 -8.21 -5.46 28.96
C ARG A 245 -7.94 -5.47 30.48
N GLY A 246 -6.67 -5.44 30.87
CA GLY A 246 -6.28 -5.37 32.30
C GLY A 246 -6.78 -4.08 32.99
N LYS A 247 -6.73 -2.94 32.29
CA LYS A 247 -7.30 -1.67 32.77
C LYS A 247 -8.81 -1.76 32.94
N GLU A 248 -9.51 -2.35 31.98
CA GLU A 248 -10.95 -2.53 32.01
C GLU A 248 -11.39 -3.48 33.14
N GLU A 249 -10.72 -4.62 33.27
CA GLU A 249 -10.99 -5.58 34.36
C GLU A 249 -10.76 -4.96 35.75
N THR A 250 -9.70 -4.18 35.89
CA THR A 250 -9.40 -3.46 37.14
C THR A 250 -10.47 -2.41 37.44
N MET A 251 -10.88 -1.63 36.46
CA MET A 251 -11.97 -0.65 36.61
C MET A 251 -13.28 -1.32 36.99
N ASN A 252 -13.64 -2.41 36.32
CA ASN A 252 -14.85 -3.18 36.63
C ASN A 252 -14.80 -3.76 38.03
N LYS A 253 -13.66 -4.22 38.51
CA LYS A 253 -13.45 -4.66 39.90
C LYS A 253 -13.62 -3.52 40.89
N ASN A 254 -13.10 -2.34 40.57
CA ASN A 254 -13.24 -1.16 41.44
C ASN A 254 -14.71 -0.71 41.51
N ILE A 255 -15.44 -0.65 40.40
CA ILE A 255 -16.90 -0.35 40.38
C ILE A 255 -17.66 -1.28 41.33
N ARG A 256 -17.43 -2.58 41.21
CA ARG A 256 -18.09 -3.58 42.04
C ARG A 256 -17.73 -3.45 43.54
N SER A 257 -16.47 -3.12 43.84
CA SER A 257 -16.00 -2.90 45.20
C SER A 257 -16.65 -1.66 45.84
N MET A 258 -16.67 -0.53 45.09
CA MET A 258 -17.30 0.71 45.57
C MET A 258 -18.80 0.51 45.84
N TYR A 259 -19.52 -0.17 44.93
CA TYR A 259 -20.93 -0.48 45.13
C TYR A 259 -21.17 -1.36 46.36
N LYS A 260 -20.36 -2.40 46.59
CA LYS A 260 -20.43 -3.25 47.80
C LYS A 260 -20.18 -2.48 49.08
N ASN A 261 -19.36 -1.44 49.04
CA ASN A 261 -19.06 -0.56 50.16
C ASN A 261 -20.13 0.56 50.39
N GLY A 262 -21.24 0.52 49.64
CA GLY A 262 -22.35 1.43 49.83
C GLY A 262 -22.27 2.76 49.10
N CYS A 263 -21.32 2.92 48.15
CA CYS A 263 -21.30 4.10 47.29
C CYS A 263 -22.50 4.05 46.34
N ASP A 264 -23.12 5.23 46.09
CA ASP A 264 -24.19 5.34 45.11
C ASP A 264 -23.63 5.30 43.64
N ILE A 265 -24.53 4.92 42.72
CA ILE A 265 -24.15 4.69 41.32
C ILE A 265 -23.68 5.99 40.63
N GLU A 266 -24.27 7.14 40.96
CA GLU A 266 -23.90 8.44 40.39
C GLU A 266 -22.50 8.85 40.84
N PHE A 267 -22.17 8.60 42.11
CA PHE A 267 -20.80 8.86 42.62
C PHE A 267 -19.79 7.94 41.96
N ILE A 268 -20.09 6.63 41.81
CA ILE A 268 -19.22 5.67 41.15
C ILE A 268 -18.98 6.09 39.70
N ALA A 269 -20.03 6.43 38.94
CA ALA A 269 -19.94 6.88 37.54
C ALA A 269 -19.01 8.09 37.38
N LYS A 270 -19.12 9.07 38.31
CA LYS A 270 -18.26 10.26 38.34
C LYS A 270 -16.79 9.91 38.62
N VAL A 271 -16.52 8.99 39.54
CA VAL A 271 -15.16 8.58 39.93
C VAL A 271 -14.45 7.81 38.80
N VAL A 272 -15.18 6.94 38.10
CA VAL A 272 -14.62 6.13 37.01
C VAL A 272 -14.70 6.79 35.62
N GLU A 273 -15.25 8.00 35.56
CA GLU A 273 -15.43 8.79 34.33
C GLU A 273 -16.21 8.00 33.25
N LYS A 274 -17.28 7.32 33.64
CA LYS A 274 -18.18 6.57 32.78
C LYS A 274 -19.63 6.99 33.04
N ASP A 275 -20.50 6.72 32.04
CA ASP A 275 -21.92 6.94 32.20
C ASP A 275 -22.57 6.00 33.26
N ILE A 276 -23.72 6.39 33.74
CA ILE A 276 -24.47 5.62 34.75
C ILE A 276 -24.87 4.24 34.20
N GLU A 277 -25.24 4.18 32.92
CA GLU A 277 -25.66 2.93 32.26
C GLU A 277 -24.53 1.89 32.24
N TYR A 278 -23.31 2.31 31.96
CA TYR A 278 -22.14 1.44 32.01
C TYR A 278 -21.92 0.86 33.41
N VAL A 279 -21.98 1.71 34.45
CA VAL A 279 -21.80 1.27 35.84
C VAL A 279 -22.89 0.28 36.25
N GLU A 280 -24.15 0.54 35.88
CA GLU A 280 -25.26 -0.39 36.14
C GLU A 280 -25.07 -1.75 35.47
N GLN A 281 -24.62 -1.77 34.21
CA GLN A 281 -24.35 -3.01 33.49
C GLN A 281 -23.29 -3.86 34.19
N ILE A 282 -22.19 -3.24 34.66
CA ILE A 282 -21.11 -3.93 35.37
C ILE A 282 -21.58 -4.49 36.72
N ILE A 283 -22.48 -3.79 37.41
CA ILE A 283 -23.06 -4.27 38.66
C ILE A 283 -24.04 -5.44 38.40
N LYS A 284 -24.90 -5.34 37.39
CA LYS A 284 -25.89 -6.36 37.02
C LYS A 284 -25.26 -7.64 36.49
N SER A 285 -24.16 -7.56 35.71
CA SER A 285 -23.48 -8.74 35.16
C SER A 285 -22.98 -9.72 36.24
N ASN A 286 -22.80 -9.28 37.46
CA ASN A 286 -22.36 -10.13 38.58
C ASN A 286 -23.48 -10.79 39.36
N LEU A 287 -24.75 -10.45 39.09
CA LEU A 287 -25.92 -11.07 39.74
C LEU A 287 -26.31 -12.38 39.05
N HIS A 288 -25.90 -12.61 37.81
CA HIS A 288 -26.15 -13.84 37.04
C HIS A 288 -25.10 -14.93 37.22
N ASP A 289 -23.88 -14.63 37.70
CA ASP A 289 -22.82 -15.61 37.93
C ASP A 289 -22.93 -16.35 39.30
N LYS A 290 -24.04 -16.20 40.01
CA LYS A 290 -24.30 -16.84 41.32
C LYS A 290 -25.54 -17.72 41.35
N VAL A 291 -26.00 -18.25 40.19
CA VAL A 291 -27.05 -19.28 40.16
C VAL A 291 -26.51 -20.59 39.62
#